data_9d81283a87b897b2db6394e7d4a4d437
#
_entry.id   9d81283a87b897b2db6394e7d4a4d437
#
_cell.length_a   1.000
_cell.length_b   1.000
_cell.length_c   1.000
_cell.angle_alpha   90.00
_cell.angle_beta   90.00
_cell.angle_gamma   90.00
#
_symmetry.space_group_name_H-M   'P 1'
#
loop_
_entity.id
_entity.type
_entity.pdbx_description
1 polymer ?
#
loop_
_entity_poly.entity_id
_entity_poly.type
_entity_poly.pdbx_seq_one_letter_code
_entity_poly.pdbx_strand_id
1 'polypeptide(L)'
;MSNVFSNDFRTDKELIIAPGAPISDVARVITDDVDASAIKKGDEFACEIEEGFVADFEKPGDKMAHVSTFVVVGDNVYVSYYANTVSASENPEFQTARFAWAPVDDIENKTFIDVQTIGDVVDGKVIDRVYDTILMKKDDDTIYVMWTARTEENYYRFYCPFCVSTKTLGEIAVNRFKVGEITNDFSTSGIQKALATSDVPCKNMFSDIGIMQKLSSRVENSETYYYSGAYSGDFTCIIKSKDLITWEYVSQPDFINDSKWENATYVYNDKVYYFVRQQDENKCGFLTVYDLVTETWKTPVEIYDCQSRSDFIEYKGHLYLFHAPIDREHIGIVRIDTEDITKSEVVLQAKMQSSCFYPYIQYYRNGELAMSYTVAREHIRLAEFTLSKYL
;
A
#
# COMPACT_ATOMS: atom_id res chain seq x y z
N MET A 1 24.91 12.81 -16.43
CA MET A 1 24.19 11.81 -15.65
C MET A 1 23.79 12.49 -14.35
N SER A 2 22.49 12.66 -14.12
CA SER A 2 22.00 13.15 -12.83
C SER A 2 22.29 12.08 -11.79
N ASN A 3 22.76 12.46 -10.62
CA ASN A 3 22.99 11.54 -9.52
C ASN A 3 21.64 11.06 -9.00
N VAL A 4 21.36 9.77 -9.00
CA VAL A 4 20.11 9.18 -8.53
C VAL A 4 19.98 9.30 -7.01
N PHE A 5 21.11 9.11 -6.30
CA PHE A 5 21.16 9.25 -4.85
C PHE A 5 21.62 10.66 -4.46
N SER A 6 20.88 11.31 -3.59
CA SER A 6 21.22 12.61 -3.04
C SER A 6 21.68 12.45 -1.60
N ASN A 7 22.87 12.94 -1.30
CA ASN A 7 23.44 12.95 0.05
C ASN A 7 23.52 14.37 0.63
N ASP A 8 22.61 15.24 0.25
CA ASP A 8 22.71 16.68 0.53
C ASP A 8 22.53 17.02 2.01
N PHE A 9 22.09 16.05 2.81
CA PHE A 9 21.77 16.32 4.20
C PHE A 9 22.67 15.54 5.17
N ARG A 10 23.30 16.27 6.08
CA ARG A 10 24.10 15.73 7.16
C ARG A 10 23.61 16.28 8.49
N THR A 11 23.36 15.41 9.45
CA THR A 11 23.09 15.77 10.83
C THR A 11 23.75 14.77 11.77
N ASP A 12 24.31 15.27 12.85
CA ASP A 12 24.83 14.48 13.96
C ASP A 12 23.78 14.34 15.10
N LYS A 13 22.55 14.86 14.90
CA LYS A 13 21.48 14.70 15.87
C LYS A 13 21.11 13.23 16.03
N GLU A 14 21.03 12.80 17.26
CA GLU A 14 20.48 11.49 17.58
C GLU A 14 18.98 11.44 17.28
N LEU A 15 18.52 10.27 16.89
CA LEU A 15 17.11 10.01 16.63
C LEU A 15 16.34 10.03 17.96
N ILE A 16 15.28 10.84 18.02
CA ILE A 16 14.39 10.88 19.17
C ILE A 16 13.41 9.71 19.06
N ILE A 17 13.52 8.74 19.95
CA ILE A 17 12.62 7.59 20.00
C ILE A 17 11.43 7.92 20.88
N ALA A 18 10.24 7.91 20.32
CA ALA A 18 9.01 8.04 21.10
C ALA A 18 8.77 6.76 21.92
N PRO A 19 8.49 6.87 23.23
CA PRO A 19 8.02 5.74 24.01
C PRO A 19 6.67 5.28 23.43
N GLY A 20 6.47 3.97 23.26
CA GLY A 20 5.17 3.42 22.91
C GLY A 20 4.18 3.71 24.04
N ALA A 21 3.10 4.42 23.77
CA ALA A 21 2.01 4.57 24.70
C ALA A 21 1.12 3.32 24.63
N PRO A 22 0.88 2.60 25.73
CA PRO A 22 -0.08 1.51 25.75
C PRO A 22 -1.48 2.06 25.41
N ILE A 23 -2.22 1.35 24.57
CA ILE A 23 -3.61 1.66 24.32
C ILE A 23 -4.42 1.10 25.48
N SER A 24 -4.97 2.00 26.33
CA SER A 24 -5.67 1.57 27.54
C SER A 24 -7.17 1.31 27.33
N ASP A 25 -7.82 1.96 26.39
CA ASP A 25 -9.27 1.91 26.19
C ASP A 25 -9.62 1.89 24.71
N VAL A 26 -9.49 0.73 24.06
CA VAL A 26 -9.81 0.57 22.64
C VAL A 26 -11.11 -0.21 22.49
N ALA A 27 -12.07 0.35 21.76
CA ALA A 27 -13.28 -0.35 21.41
C ALA A 27 -12.98 -1.43 20.34
N ARG A 28 -13.52 -2.63 20.52
CA ARG A 28 -13.43 -3.69 19.53
C ARG A 28 -14.63 -3.60 18.58
N VAL A 29 -14.36 -3.31 17.31
CA VAL A 29 -15.39 -3.19 16.26
C VAL A 29 -15.72 -4.54 15.65
N ILE A 30 -14.69 -5.35 15.39
CA ILE A 30 -14.83 -6.71 14.86
C ILE A 30 -14.35 -7.69 15.90
N THR A 31 -15.21 -8.62 16.29
CA THR A 31 -14.91 -9.73 17.17
C THR A 31 -14.76 -11.01 16.35
N ASP A 32 -14.36 -12.11 17.03
CA ASP A 32 -14.30 -13.43 16.44
C ASP A 32 -15.69 -13.95 15.99
N ASP A 33 -16.75 -13.37 16.55
CA ASP A 33 -18.14 -13.72 16.26
C ASP A 33 -18.69 -12.80 15.17
N VAL A 34 -18.41 -13.13 13.92
CA VAL A 34 -19.00 -12.44 12.76
C VAL A 34 -20.42 -12.94 12.54
N ASP A 35 -21.35 -12.03 12.25
CA ASP A 35 -22.75 -12.34 12.02
C ASP A 35 -22.93 -13.37 10.87
N ALA A 36 -23.83 -14.34 11.07
CA ALA A 36 -24.09 -15.38 10.08
C ALA A 36 -24.54 -14.84 8.71
N SER A 37 -25.18 -13.68 8.68
CA SER A 37 -25.56 -13.01 7.43
C SER A 37 -24.33 -12.47 6.67
N ALA A 38 -23.33 -11.96 7.39
CA ALA A 38 -22.07 -11.51 6.80
C ALA A 38 -21.24 -12.67 6.24
N ILE A 39 -21.27 -13.84 6.90
CA ILE A 39 -20.65 -15.06 6.39
C ILE A 39 -21.34 -15.53 5.11
N LYS A 40 -22.68 -15.58 5.10
CA LYS A 40 -23.44 -15.95 3.90
C LYS A 40 -23.18 -15.02 2.73
N LYS A 41 -23.15 -13.71 2.96
CA LYS A 41 -22.75 -12.73 1.93
C LYS A 41 -21.30 -12.98 1.47
N GLY A 42 -20.44 -13.38 2.38
CA GLY A 42 -19.06 -13.76 2.08
C GLY A 42 -18.95 -14.97 1.15
N ASP A 43 -19.75 -16.02 1.35
CA ASP A 43 -19.79 -17.18 0.45
C ASP A 43 -20.24 -16.77 -0.96
N GLU A 44 -21.25 -15.91 -1.06
CA GLU A 44 -21.74 -15.38 -2.33
C GLU A 44 -20.67 -14.50 -3.01
N PHE A 45 -19.96 -13.66 -2.24
CA PHE A 45 -18.86 -12.83 -2.72
C PHE A 45 -17.67 -13.66 -3.22
N ALA A 46 -17.28 -14.71 -2.50
CA ALA A 46 -16.21 -15.61 -2.92
C ALA A 46 -16.52 -16.26 -4.28
N CYS A 47 -17.77 -16.68 -4.49
CA CYS A 47 -18.22 -17.18 -5.79
C CYS A 47 -18.15 -16.10 -6.87
N GLU A 48 -18.60 -14.88 -6.58
CA GLU A 48 -18.53 -13.76 -7.55
C GLU A 48 -17.09 -13.42 -7.95
N ILE A 49 -16.14 -13.46 -7.02
CA ILE A 49 -14.71 -13.22 -7.34
C ILE A 49 -14.16 -14.29 -8.28
N GLU A 50 -14.55 -15.55 -8.11
CA GLU A 50 -14.13 -16.62 -9.04
C GLU A 50 -14.82 -16.50 -10.41
N GLU A 51 -16.11 -16.16 -10.45
CA GLU A 51 -16.85 -15.90 -11.68
C GLU A 51 -16.36 -14.63 -12.39
N GLY A 52 -15.97 -13.62 -11.61
CA GLY A 52 -15.44 -12.34 -12.10
C GLY A 52 -13.95 -12.37 -12.46
N PHE A 53 -13.35 -13.57 -12.57
CA PHE A 53 -11.95 -13.70 -12.97
C PHE A 53 -11.70 -12.99 -14.30
N VAL A 54 -10.74 -12.07 -14.29
CA VAL A 54 -10.32 -11.32 -15.47
C VAL A 54 -9.05 -11.93 -16.06
N ALA A 55 -7.99 -12.04 -15.27
CA ALA A 55 -6.72 -12.62 -15.69
C ALA A 55 -5.80 -12.86 -14.51
N ASP A 56 -4.83 -13.74 -14.69
CA ASP A 56 -3.59 -13.80 -13.93
C ASP A 56 -2.50 -12.98 -14.65
N PHE A 57 -1.73 -12.18 -13.90
CA PHE A 57 -0.78 -11.21 -14.48
C PHE A 57 0.69 -11.56 -14.27
N GLU A 58 1.02 -12.68 -13.65
CA GLU A 58 2.42 -13.08 -13.57
C GLU A 58 3.01 -13.39 -14.95
N LYS A 59 4.28 -13.05 -15.12
CA LYS A 59 5.04 -13.31 -16.35
C LYS A 59 5.29 -14.81 -16.49
N PRO A 60 5.12 -15.42 -17.67
CA PRO A 60 5.46 -16.82 -17.89
C PRO A 60 6.90 -17.15 -17.44
N GLY A 61 7.02 -18.12 -16.53
CA GLY A 61 8.28 -18.51 -15.91
C GLY A 61 8.56 -17.92 -14.53
N ASP A 62 7.77 -16.97 -14.05
CA ASP A 62 7.80 -16.59 -12.65
C ASP A 62 7.33 -17.78 -11.79
N LYS A 63 8.05 -18.05 -10.72
CA LYS A 63 7.72 -19.09 -9.73
C LYS A 63 7.15 -18.48 -8.44
N MET A 64 7.39 -17.21 -8.24
CA MET A 64 6.80 -16.41 -7.17
C MET A 64 6.41 -15.05 -7.76
N ALA A 65 5.22 -14.59 -7.41
CA ALA A 65 4.73 -13.25 -7.70
C ALA A 65 3.92 -12.72 -6.50
N HIS A 66 4.15 -11.47 -6.10
CA HIS A 66 3.53 -10.95 -4.89
C HIS A 66 3.37 -9.42 -4.92
N VAL A 67 2.45 -8.91 -4.07
CA VAL A 67 2.12 -7.47 -3.88
C VAL A 67 1.75 -6.81 -5.20
N SER A 68 0.51 -7.04 -5.62
CA SER A 68 0.01 -6.42 -6.85
C SER A 68 -0.74 -5.13 -6.59
N THR A 69 -0.55 -4.20 -7.52
CA THR A 69 -1.43 -3.04 -7.66
C THR A 69 -1.77 -2.85 -9.15
N PHE A 70 -2.91 -2.25 -9.43
CA PHE A 70 -3.29 -1.95 -10.80
C PHE A 70 -3.92 -0.58 -10.95
N VAL A 71 -3.85 -0.04 -12.16
CA VAL A 71 -4.58 1.16 -12.57
C VAL A 71 -5.13 0.95 -13.98
N VAL A 72 -6.26 1.58 -14.28
CA VAL A 72 -6.83 1.60 -15.63
C VAL A 72 -6.63 3.00 -16.21
N VAL A 73 -6.07 3.07 -17.42
CA VAL A 73 -5.92 4.31 -18.16
C VAL A 73 -6.30 4.07 -19.61
N GLY A 74 -7.32 4.79 -20.08
CA GLY A 74 -7.92 4.52 -21.38
C GLY A 74 -8.41 3.08 -21.47
N ASP A 75 -8.06 2.40 -22.55
CA ASP A 75 -8.45 1.02 -22.83
C ASP A 75 -7.43 -0.02 -22.32
N ASN A 76 -6.53 0.36 -21.41
CA ASN A 76 -5.51 -0.54 -20.89
C ASN A 76 -5.56 -0.65 -19.37
N VAL A 77 -5.32 -1.86 -18.88
CA VAL A 77 -5.00 -2.13 -17.48
C VAL A 77 -3.48 -2.28 -17.32
N TYR A 78 -2.94 -1.61 -16.31
CA TYR A 78 -1.55 -1.62 -15.94
C TYR A 78 -1.42 -2.27 -14.56
N VAL A 79 -0.49 -3.20 -14.39
CA VAL A 79 -0.30 -3.98 -13.16
C VAL A 79 1.16 -3.94 -12.77
N SER A 80 1.46 -3.80 -11.49
CA SER A 80 2.80 -3.99 -10.95
C SER A 80 2.81 -5.05 -9.87
N TYR A 81 3.92 -5.70 -9.71
CA TYR A 81 4.20 -6.69 -8.67
C TYR A 81 5.71 -6.96 -8.61
N TYR A 82 6.18 -7.69 -7.61
CA TYR A 82 7.53 -8.24 -7.67
C TYR A 82 7.48 -9.76 -7.78
N ALA A 83 8.50 -10.32 -8.40
CA ALA A 83 8.53 -11.73 -8.75
C ALA A 83 9.94 -12.32 -8.73
N ASN A 84 10.05 -13.64 -8.71
CA ASN A 84 11.28 -14.35 -9.01
C ASN A 84 11.01 -15.62 -9.84
N THR A 85 12.03 -16.05 -10.57
CA THR A 85 11.99 -17.25 -11.41
C THR A 85 12.66 -18.46 -10.77
N VAL A 86 13.13 -18.33 -9.52
CA VAL A 86 14.00 -19.33 -8.87
C VAL A 86 13.20 -20.29 -7.99
N SER A 87 12.30 -19.75 -7.17
CA SER A 87 11.51 -20.54 -6.20
C SER A 87 10.13 -19.94 -5.97
N ALA A 88 9.19 -20.76 -5.48
CA ALA A 88 7.86 -20.33 -5.06
C ALA A 88 7.85 -19.55 -3.73
N SER A 89 8.99 -19.37 -3.09
CA SER A 89 9.10 -18.61 -1.85
C SER A 89 9.54 -17.17 -2.10
N GLU A 90 9.07 -16.27 -1.24
CA GLU A 90 9.51 -14.89 -1.20
C GLU A 90 10.96 -14.82 -0.72
N ASN A 91 11.90 -14.87 -1.66
CA ASN A 91 13.32 -14.76 -1.39
C ASN A 91 13.85 -13.46 -1.98
N PRO A 92 14.12 -12.44 -1.13
CA PRO A 92 14.53 -11.12 -1.60
C PRO A 92 15.85 -11.11 -2.37
N GLU A 93 16.62 -12.20 -2.38
CA GLU A 93 17.86 -12.32 -3.14
C GLU A 93 17.69 -12.64 -4.64
N PHE A 94 16.45 -12.88 -5.08
CA PHE A 94 16.17 -13.24 -6.47
C PHE A 94 15.04 -12.43 -7.10
N GLN A 95 14.62 -11.36 -6.44
CA GLN A 95 13.42 -10.62 -6.85
C GLN A 95 13.70 -9.59 -7.94
N THR A 96 12.67 -9.35 -8.72
CA THR A 96 12.60 -8.34 -9.79
C THR A 96 11.33 -7.55 -9.63
N ALA A 97 11.41 -6.23 -9.73
CA ALA A 97 10.23 -5.36 -9.88
C ALA A 97 9.67 -5.53 -11.30
N ARG A 98 8.41 -5.99 -11.39
CA ARG A 98 7.69 -6.23 -12.64
C ARG A 98 6.67 -5.13 -12.89
N PHE A 99 6.51 -4.80 -14.16
CA PHE A 99 5.43 -3.96 -14.66
C PHE A 99 4.83 -4.60 -15.90
N ALA A 100 3.51 -4.70 -15.95
CA ALA A 100 2.80 -5.31 -17.06
C ALA A 100 1.62 -4.46 -17.47
N TRP A 101 1.17 -4.60 -18.73
CA TRP A 101 -0.10 -4.05 -19.18
C TRP A 101 -0.71 -4.90 -20.27
N ALA A 102 -2.03 -4.76 -20.43
CA ALA A 102 -2.78 -5.37 -21.53
C ALA A 102 -3.96 -4.45 -21.90
N PRO A 103 -4.46 -4.52 -23.14
CA PRO A 103 -5.76 -3.96 -23.47
C PRO A 103 -6.85 -4.64 -22.63
N VAL A 104 -7.81 -3.87 -22.14
CA VAL A 104 -8.92 -4.41 -21.32
C VAL A 104 -9.75 -5.43 -22.10
N ASP A 105 -9.93 -5.22 -23.41
CA ASP A 105 -10.69 -6.11 -24.29
C ASP A 105 -9.86 -7.26 -24.89
N ASP A 106 -8.54 -7.28 -24.66
CA ASP A 106 -7.61 -8.33 -25.11
C ASP A 106 -6.59 -8.62 -24.01
N ILE A 107 -7.09 -9.01 -22.85
CA ILE A 107 -6.33 -9.15 -21.62
C ILE A 107 -5.23 -10.22 -21.70
N GLU A 108 -5.32 -11.15 -22.64
CA GLU A 108 -4.29 -12.17 -22.88
C GLU A 108 -3.05 -11.62 -23.59
N ASN A 109 -3.18 -10.48 -24.27
CA ASN A 109 -2.09 -9.82 -24.98
C ASN A 109 -1.27 -8.93 -24.05
N LYS A 110 -0.63 -9.55 -23.06
CA LYS A 110 0.14 -8.88 -22.00
C LYS A 110 1.55 -8.52 -22.48
N THR A 111 1.96 -7.32 -22.15
CA THR A 111 3.37 -6.89 -22.26
C THR A 111 3.97 -6.78 -20.89
N PHE A 112 5.22 -7.25 -20.72
CA PHE A 112 5.93 -7.27 -19.45
C PHE A 112 7.24 -6.49 -19.53
N ILE A 113 7.59 -5.75 -18.50
CA ILE A 113 8.87 -5.09 -18.33
C ILE A 113 9.45 -5.48 -16.96
N ASP A 114 10.72 -5.83 -16.94
CA ASP A 114 11.54 -5.95 -15.75
C ASP A 114 12.09 -4.55 -15.44
N VAL A 115 11.58 -3.90 -14.40
CA VAL A 115 11.92 -2.51 -14.09
C VAL A 115 13.26 -2.42 -13.38
N GLN A 116 13.49 -3.30 -12.41
CA GLN A 116 14.76 -3.43 -11.69
C GLN A 116 14.93 -4.86 -11.19
N THR A 117 16.13 -5.37 -11.36
CA THR A 117 16.49 -6.72 -10.94
C THR A 117 17.70 -6.68 -10.00
N ILE A 118 17.81 -7.65 -9.11
CA ILE A 118 18.99 -7.84 -8.28
C ILE A 118 20.23 -8.00 -9.16
N GLY A 119 21.31 -7.31 -8.77
CA GLY A 119 22.54 -7.21 -9.55
C GLY A 119 22.61 -5.99 -10.47
N ASP A 120 21.49 -5.30 -10.71
CA ASP A 120 21.51 -4.02 -11.43
C ASP A 120 22.38 -3.01 -10.68
N VAL A 121 23.00 -2.11 -11.43
CA VAL A 121 23.89 -1.07 -10.88
C VAL A 121 23.24 0.30 -11.09
N VAL A 122 23.04 1.04 -10.01
CA VAL A 122 22.51 2.40 -10.02
C VAL A 122 23.55 3.31 -9.36
N ASP A 123 24.06 4.29 -10.09
CA ASP A 123 25.15 5.20 -9.64
C ASP A 123 26.36 4.46 -9.01
N GLY A 124 26.74 3.35 -9.59
CA GLY A 124 27.87 2.55 -9.13
C GLY A 124 27.59 1.64 -7.94
N LYS A 125 26.38 1.60 -7.42
CA LYS A 125 25.94 0.74 -6.32
C LYS A 125 25.13 -0.43 -6.83
N VAL A 126 25.42 -1.62 -6.32
CA VAL A 126 24.72 -2.86 -6.70
C VAL A 126 23.43 -3.00 -5.90
N ILE A 127 22.33 -3.27 -6.58
CA ILE A 127 21.06 -3.62 -5.97
C ILE A 127 21.08 -5.05 -5.47
N ASP A 128 20.81 -5.28 -4.20
CA ASP A 128 20.87 -6.60 -3.55
C ASP A 128 19.52 -7.06 -2.95
N ARG A 129 18.48 -6.22 -2.99
CA ARG A 129 17.10 -6.53 -2.61
C ARG A 129 16.15 -5.74 -3.49
N VAL A 130 15.03 -6.35 -3.90
CA VAL A 130 13.93 -5.69 -4.63
C VAL A 130 12.61 -6.24 -4.15
N TYR A 131 11.65 -5.37 -3.79
CA TYR A 131 10.28 -5.75 -3.44
C TYR A 131 9.32 -4.54 -3.40
N ASP A 132 8.08 -4.79 -2.99
CA ASP A 132 7.05 -3.79 -2.74
C ASP A 132 6.79 -2.86 -3.93
N THR A 133 6.55 -3.47 -5.11
CA THR A 133 6.27 -2.73 -6.35
C THR A 133 4.82 -2.28 -6.37
N ILE A 134 4.58 -0.98 -6.56
CA ILE A 134 3.26 -0.36 -6.62
C ILE A 134 3.14 0.58 -7.82
N LEU A 135 1.90 0.90 -8.19
CA LEU A 135 1.58 1.90 -9.21
C LEU A 135 0.89 3.12 -8.58
N MET A 136 1.25 4.30 -9.06
CA MET A 136 0.54 5.53 -8.76
C MET A 136 0.23 6.28 -10.05
N LYS A 137 -1.05 6.39 -10.38
CA LYS A 137 -1.50 7.19 -11.52
C LYS A 137 -1.42 8.67 -11.17
N LYS A 138 -0.61 9.43 -11.91
CA LYS A 138 -0.53 10.88 -11.80
C LYS A 138 -1.61 11.55 -12.64
N ASP A 139 -1.71 11.15 -13.89
CA ASP A 139 -2.67 11.65 -14.89
C ASP A 139 -2.92 10.59 -15.97
N ASP A 140 -3.61 10.94 -17.04
CA ASP A 140 -3.96 9.98 -18.10
C ASP A 140 -2.77 9.61 -19.01
N ASP A 141 -1.63 10.28 -18.90
CA ASP A 141 -0.43 9.95 -19.66
C ASP A 141 0.75 9.48 -18.80
N THR A 142 0.67 9.64 -17.47
CA THR A 142 1.79 9.33 -16.58
C THR A 142 1.37 8.40 -15.44
N ILE A 143 2.01 7.23 -15.39
CA ILE A 143 1.95 6.30 -14.26
C ILE A 143 3.35 6.23 -13.65
N TYR A 144 3.46 6.40 -12.33
CA TYR A 144 4.70 6.09 -11.61
C TYR A 144 4.69 4.62 -11.19
N VAL A 145 5.69 3.88 -11.64
CA VAL A 145 6.04 2.57 -11.11
C VAL A 145 7.01 2.82 -9.97
N MET A 146 6.68 2.37 -8.77
CA MET A 146 7.48 2.58 -7.57
C MET A 146 7.79 1.24 -6.91
N TRP A 147 8.98 1.11 -6.34
CA TRP A 147 9.39 -0.11 -5.63
C TRP A 147 10.40 0.21 -4.54
N THR A 148 10.58 -0.72 -3.62
CA THR A 148 11.69 -0.67 -2.65
C THR A 148 12.85 -1.50 -3.17
N ALA A 149 14.04 -0.95 -3.09
CA ALA A 149 15.27 -1.70 -3.32
C ALA A 149 16.36 -1.33 -2.31
N ARG A 150 17.29 -2.25 -2.07
CA ARG A 150 18.39 -2.05 -1.13
C ARG A 150 19.73 -2.03 -1.87
N THR A 151 20.61 -1.17 -1.38
CA THR A 151 22.01 -1.15 -1.75
C THR A 151 22.84 -0.70 -0.55
N GLU A 152 23.99 -1.32 -0.29
CA GLU A 152 24.86 -0.95 0.83
C GLU A 152 24.14 -0.90 2.20
N GLU A 153 23.30 -1.89 2.49
CA GLU A 153 22.51 -2.01 3.72
C GLU A 153 21.43 -0.90 3.91
N ASN A 154 21.25 0.01 2.96
CA ASN A 154 20.26 1.07 3.02
C ASN A 154 19.13 0.81 2.01
N TYR A 155 17.90 0.86 2.48
CA TYR A 155 16.72 0.72 1.64
C TYR A 155 16.31 2.08 1.08
N TYR A 156 15.89 2.07 -0.18
CA TYR A 156 15.44 3.25 -0.92
C TYR A 156 14.10 3.00 -1.56
N ARG A 157 13.27 4.03 -1.64
CA ARG A 157 12.07 4.01 -2.46
C ARG A 157 12.38 4.62 -3.81
N PHE A 158 12.45 3.76 -4.82
CA PHE A 158 12.66 4.14 -6.21
C PHE A 158 11.36 4.41 -6.93
N TYR A 159 11.43 5.18 -7.98
CA TYR A 159 10.36 5.34 -8.95
C TYR A 159 10.88 5.46 -10.37
N CYS A 160 10.01 5.18 -11.34
CA CYS A 160 10.23 5.39 -12.75
C CYS A 160 8.90 5.87 -13.36
N PRO A 161 8.86 7.00 -14.08
CA PRO A 161 7.67 7.41 -14.79
C PRO A 161 7.48 6.51 -16.02
N PHE A 162 6.26 6.08 -16.25
CA PHE A 162 5.85 5.41 -17.48
C PHE A 162 4.93 6.34 -18.26
N CYS A 163 5.29 6.63 -19.50
CA CYS A 163 4.48 7.41 -20.42
C CYS A 163 3.48 6.47 -21.13
N VAL A 164 2.19 6.71 -20.90
CA VAL A 164 1.10 5.86 -21.41
C VAL A 164 0.99 5.93 -22.93
N SER A 165 1.12 7.12 -23.52
CA SER A 165 0.97 7.34 -24.96
C SER A 165 2.09 6.71 -25.79
N THR A 166 3.33 6.75 -25.28
CA THR A 166 4.51 6.19 -25.96
C THR A 166 4.86 4.78 -25.53
N LYS A 167 4.27 4.27 -24.43
CA LYS A 167 4.58 2.96 -23.82
C LYS A 167 6.06 2.83 -23.44
N THR A 168 6.64 3.90 -22.90
CA THR A 168 8.06 3.95 -22.53
C THR A 168 8.27 4.27 -21.06
N LEU A 169 9.24 3.60 -20.43
CA LEU A 169 9.75 3.96 -19.12
C LEU A 169 10.74 5.14 -19.22
N GLY A 170 10.66 6.07 -18.30
CA GLY A 170 11.64 7.13 -18.12
C GLY A 170 12.84 6.71 -17.30
N GLU A 171 13.55 7.67 -16.72
CA GLU A 171 14.71 7.41 -15.88
C GLU A 171 14.29 6.92 -14.49
N ILE A 172 15.07 5.99 -13.93
CA ILE A 172 14.93 5.55 -12.54
C ILE A 172 15.50 6.62 -11.62
N ALA A 173 14.76 6.97 -10.57
CA ALA A 173 15.20 7.90 -9.55
C ALA A 173 14.70 7.49 -8.16
N VAL A 174 15.20 8.14 -7.11
CA VAL A 174 14.78 7.92 -5.73
C VAL A 174 13.74 8.95 -5.34
N ASN A 175 12.64 8.52 -4.72
CA ASN A 175 11.68 9.44 -4.09
C ASN A 175 12.36 10.27 -3.01
N ARG A 176 11.76 11.39 -2.65
CA ARG A 176 12.23 12.30 -1.60
C ARG A 176 11.30 12.25 -0.41
N PHE A 177 11.89 12.32 0.80
CA PHE A 177 11.15 12.45 2.05
C PHE A 177 11.43 13.81 2.68
N LYS A 178 10.37 14.55 2.99
CA LYS A 178 10.45 15.92 3.51
C LYS A 178 9.77 16.04 4.86
N VAL A 179 10.42 16.69 5.81
CA VAL A 179 9.86 17.07 7.12
C VAL A 179 10.14 18.55 7.34
N GLY A 180 9.11 19.39 7.35
CA GLY A 180 9.28 20.85 7.36
C GLY A 180 10.10 21.33 6.16
N GLU A 181 11.24 21.96 6.40
CA GLU A 181 12.15 22.42 5.36
C GLU A 181 13.26 21.42 4.99
N ILE A 182 13.33 20.30 5.71
CA ILE A 182 14.36 19.27 5.53
C ILE A 182 13.90 18.25 4.48
N THR A 183 14.69 18.07 3.44
CA THR A 183 14.42 17.10 2.38
C THR A 183 15.61 16.16 2.19
N ASN A 184 15.34 14.85 2.23
CA ASN A 184 16.33 13.80 1.99
C ASN A 184 15.80 12.78 0.98
N ASP A 185 16.65 11.81 0.62
CA ASP A 185 16.18 10.63 -0.09
C ASP A 185 15.14 9.89 0.75
N PHE A 186 14.12 9.36 0.09
CA PHE A 186 13.19 8.43 0.72
C PHE A 186 13.92 7.10 0.92
N SER A 187 14.73 7.07 1.95
CA SER A 187 15.54 5.93 2.33
C SER A 187 15.54 5.75 3.83
N THR A 188 15.93 4.57 4.31
CA THR A 188 16.00 4.31 5.75
C THR A 188 16.82 5.40 6.47
N SER A 189 18.03 5.67 5.99
CA SER A 189 18.88 6.70 6.59
C SER A 189 18.39 8.13 6.35
N GLY A 190 17.78 8.39 5.19
CA GLY A 190 17.24 9.72 4.85
C GLY A 190 16.03 10.09 5.70
N ILE A 191 15.12 9.15 5.93
CA ILE A 191 13.98 9.32 6.84
C ILE A 191 14.46 9.60 8.27
N GLN A 192 15.40 8.78 8.77
CA GLN A 192 15.99 8.97 10.10
C GLN A 192 16.55 10.39 10.29
N LYS A 193 17.37 10.82 9.34
CA LYS A 193 17.99 12.14 9.38
C LYS A 193 16.97 13.27 9.35
N ALA A 194 15.97 13.16 8.48
CA ALA A 194 14.93 14.19 8.38
C ALA A 194 14.13 14.32 9.68
N LEU A 195 13.70 13.20 10.26
CA LEU A 195 12.94 13.18 11.52
C LEU A 195 13.79 13.73 12.68
N ALA A 196 15.03 13.25 12.85
CA ALA A 196 15.93 13.68 13.91
C ALA A 196 16.23 15.19 13.83
N THR A 197 16.45 15.72 12.63
CA THR A 197 16.73 17.14 12.45
C THR A 197 15.53 18.03 12.74
N SER A 198 14.34 17.54 12.47
CA SER A 198 13.08 18.23 12.72
C SER A 198 12.53 18.00 14.12
N ASP A 199 13.26 17.30 14.99
CA ASP A 199 12.86 16.93 16.33
C ASP A 199 11.52 16.16 16.38
N VAL A 200 11.23 15.35 15.34
CA VAL A 200 10.06 14.49 15.28
C VAL A 200 10.38 13.15 15.92
N PRO A 201 9.66 12.76 16.97
CA PRO A 201 9.86 11.47 17.63
C PRO A 201 9.51 10.32 16.68
N CYS A 202 10.25 9.23 16.71
CA CYS A 202 9.87 8.01 16.00
C CYS A 202 10.20 6.78 16.85
N LYS A 203 9.43 5.72 16.64
CA LYS A 203 9.73 4.40 17.18
C LYS A 203 10.81 3.70 16.39
N ASN A 204 11.20 2.53 16.87
CA ASN A 204 12.17 1.66 16.22
C ASN A 204 11.96 1.63 14.71
N MET A 205 12.95 2.07 14.06
CA MET A 205 13.07 1.93 12.63
C MET A 205 14.16 0.86 12.50
N PHE A 206 14.25 0.09 11.61
CA PHE A 206 14.73 0.33 10.30
C PHE A 206 15.13 -1.02 9.72
N SER A 207 14.23 -1.64 9.04
CA SER A 207 14.56 -2.69 8.10
C SER A 207 14.26 -2.18 6.70
N ASP A 208 13.16 -2.58 6.17
CA ASP A 208 12.62 -2.12 4.89
C ASP A 208 11.79 -0.83 5.06
N ILE A 209 11.48 -0.24 3.94
CA ILE A 209 10.63 0.95 3.84
C ILE A 209 9.58 0.76 2.75
N GLY A 210 8.48 1.47 2.83
CA GLY A 210 7.47 1.48 1.79
C GLY A 210 6.64 2.76 1.79
N ILE A 211 6.13 3.06 0.60
CA ILE A 211 4.97 3.94 0.40
C ILE A 211 3.82 3.02 0.07
N MET A 212 2.68 3.22 0.74
CA MET A 212 1.55 2.32 0.59
C MET A 212 0.85 2.51 -0.77
N GLN A 213 0.15 1.46 -1.22
CA GLN A 213 -0.39 1.38 -2.57
C GLN A 213 -1.56 2.33 -2.83
N LYS A 214 -2.36 2.67 -1.82
CA LYS A 214 -3.53 3.52 -2.01
C LYS A 214 -3.15 4.99 -2.10
N LEU A 215 -3.69 5.64 -3.12
CA LEU A 215 -3.58 7.06 -3.34
C LEU A 215 -4.97 7.68 -3.23
N SER A 216 -5.12 8.65 -2.36
CA SER A 216 -6.29 9.51 -2.27
C SER A 216 -5.87 10.96 -2.40
N SER A 217 -6.78 11.87 -2.72
CA SER A 217 -6.41 13.27 -2.94
C SER A 217 -7.34 14.25 -2.24
N ARG A 218 -6.80 15.43 -1.96
CA ARG A 218 -7.52 16.58 -1.42
C ARG A 218 -7.02 17.86 -2.07
N VAL A 219 -7.93 18.80 -2.28
CA VAL A 219 -7.57 20.14 -2.72
C VAL A 219 -7.30 21.02 -1.49
N GLU A 220 -6.09 21.57 -1.40
CA GLU A 220 -5.64 22.49 -0.36
C GLU A 220 -5.13 23.77 -1.01
N ASN A 221 -5.68 24.93 -0.67
CA ASN A 221 -5.27 26.22 -1.25
C ASN A 221 -5.21 26.25 -2.79
N SER A 222 -6.19 25.63 -3.44
CA SER A 222 -6.29 25.48 -4.91
C SER A 222 -5.23 24.57 -5.54
N GLU A 223 -4.47 23.81 -4.76
CA GLU A 223 -3.54 22.79 -5.23
C GLU A 223 -4.02 21.39 -4.81
N THR A 224 -3.84 20.42 -5.67
CA THR A 224 -4.13 19.03 -5.35
C THR A 224 -2.97 18.40 -4.62
N TYR A 225 -3.23 17.89 -3.42
CA TYR A 225 -2.32 17.03 -2.68
C TYR A 225 -2.81 15.59 -2.72
N TYR A 226 -1.88 14.70 -2.97
CA TYR A 226 -2.07 13.25 -2.89
C TYR A 226 -1.61 12.76 -1.52
N TYR A 227 -2.39 11.91 -0.92
CA TYR A 227 -2.13 11.33 0.39
C TYR A 227 -1.91 9.83 0.28
N SER A 228 -0.98 9.32 1.05
CA SER A 228 -0.72 7.89 1.24
C SER A 228 -0.14 7.64 2.62
N GLY A 229 0.07 6.39 2.97
CA GLY A 229 0.84 6.01 4.14
C GLY A 229 2.28 5.69 3.79
N ALA A 230 3.15 5.74 4.79
CA ALA A 230 4.52 5.28 4.67
C ALA A 230 4.95 4.54 5.92
N TYR A 231 5.97 3.70 5.80
CA TYR A 231 6.55 2.98 6.91
C TYR A 231 8.06 2.79 6.77
N SER A 232 8.72 2.56 7.90
CA SER A 232 10.08 2.05 7.97
C SER A 232 10.24 1.27 9.27
N GLY A 233 10.33 -0.05 9.18
CA GLY A 233 10.25 -0.89 10.38
C GLY A 233 8.96 -0.65 11.17
N ASP A 234 9.07 -0.32 12.45
CA ASP A 234 7.91 -0.02 13.31
C ASP A 234 7.43 1.44 13.21
N PHE A 235 8.11 2.27 12.43
CA PHE A 235 7.67 3.63 12.14
C PHE A 235 6.62 3.62 11.04
N THR A 236 5.50 4.29 11.29
CA THR A 236 4.40 4.41 10.32
C THR A 236 3.82 5.83 10.39
N CYS A 237 3.50 6.41 9.23
CA CYS A 237 3.03 7.80 9.17
C CYS A 237 2.13 8.06 7.97
N ILE A 238 1.42 9.19 8.03
CA ILE A 238 0.75 9.80 6.87
C ILE A 238 1.78 10.65 6.14
N ILE A 239 1.79 10.54 4.83
CA ILE A 239 2.57 11.37 3.91
C ILE A 239 1.67 12.01 2.86
N LYS A 240 2.08 13.18 2.34
CA LYS A 240 1.41 13.84 1.21
C LYS A 240 2.40 14.33 0.18
N SER A 241 1.93 14.49 -1.06
CA SER A 241 2.76 14.94 -2.18
C SER A 241 1.92 15.71 -3.19
N LYS A 242 2.55 16.67 -3.90
CA LYS A 242 1.96 17.34 -5.08
C LYS A 242 2.37 16.66 -6.39
N ASP A 243 3.51 16.02 -6.41
CA ASP A 243 4.18 15.51 -7.60
C ASP A 243 4.35 13.99 -7.65
N LEU A 244 4.02 13.30 -6.55
CA LEU A 244 4.25 11.87 -6.30
C LEU A 244 5.75 11.49 -6.25
N ILE A 245 6.63 12.47 -6.19
CA ILE A 245 8.08 12.31 -6.11
C ILE A 245 8.58 12.71 -4.73
N THR A 246 8.22 13.92 -4.28
CA THR A 246 8.55 14.45 -2.96
C THR A 246 7.38 14.24 -2.01
N TRP A 247 7.59 13.45 -0.98
CA TRP A 247 6.60 13.07 0.01
C TRP A 247 6.84 13.80 1.32
N GLU A 248 5.92 14.67 1.69
CA GLU A 248 5.96 15.43 2.93
C GLU A 248 5.36 14.62 4.09
N TYR A 249 6.08 14.51 5.18
CA TYR A 249 5.56 13.98 6.44
C TYR A 249 4.39 14.85 6.93
N VAL A 250 3.30 14.22 7.30
CA VAL A 250 2.12 14.91 7.85
C VAL A 250 2.02 14.64 9.36
N SER A 251 1.85 13.38 9.74
CA SER A 251 1.69 12.98 11.13
C SER A 251 1.90 11.48 11.30
N GLN A 252 2.19 11.06 12.52
CA GLN A 252 2.25 9.66 12.93
C GLN A 252 1.32 9.41 14.11
N PRO A 253 0.65 8.26 14.19
CA PRO A 253 -0.11 7.92 15.38
C PRO A 253 0.84 7.63 16.55
N ASP A 254 0.51 8.15 17.73
CA ASP A 254 1.34 8.09 18.94
C ASP A 254 1.03 6.90 19.86
N PHE A 255 0.03 6.09 19.50
CA PHE A 255 -0.53 5.05 20.36
C PHE A 255 -0.19 3.62 19.94
N ILE A 256 0.53 3.39 18.84
CA ILE A 256 0.75 2.06 18.28
C ILE A 256 1.95 1.40 18.94
N ASN A 257 1.74 0.24 19.56
CA ASN A 257 2.77 -0.50 20.26
C ASN A 257 3.53 -1.48 19.35
N ASP A 258 2.82 -2.34 18.65
CA ASP A 258 3.41 -3.45 17.91
C ASP A 258 2.99 -3.42 16.43
N SER A 259 2.89 -2.21 15.86
CA SER A 259 2.62 -2.07 14.43
C SER A 259 3.71 -2.76 13.63
N LYS A 260 3.29 -3.53 12.66
CA LYS A 260 4.17 -4.11 11.68
C LYS A 260 3.99 -3.34 10.39
N TRP A 261 4.65 -2.18 10.35
CA TRP A 261 4.90 -1.30 9.20
C TRP A 261 3.71 -1.04 8.26
N GLU A 262 3.08 -2.04 7.69
CA GLU A 262 2.06 -1.88 6.65
C GLU A 262 0.80 -1.20 7.18
N ASN A 263 0.37 -0.17 6.48
CA ASN A 263 -0.83 0.59 6.79
C ASN A 263 -1.71 0.75 5.55
N ALA A 264 -2.93 1.21 5.73
CA ALA A 264 -3.81 1.67 4.67
C ALA A 264 -4.28 3.08 5.02
N THR A 265 -4.37 3.94 4.02
CA THR A 265 -4.65 5.37 4.22
C THR A 265 -5.64 5.84 3.17
N TYR A 266 -6.66 6.60 3.59
CA TYR A 266 -7.62 7.20 2.67
C TYR A 266 -8.13 8.54 3.20
N VAL A 267 -8.10 9.58 2.36
CA VAL A 267 -8.68 10.89 2.68
C VAL A 267 -10.15 10.89 2.34
N TYR A 268 -10.98 11.20 3.30
CA TYR A 268 -12.42 11.37 3.13
C TYR A 268 -12.94 12.48 4.04
N ASN A 269 -13.61 13.50 3.49
CA ASN A 269 -14.19 14.62 4.22
C ASN A 269 -13.22 15.30 5.23
N ASP A 270 -12.10 15.79 4.74
CA ASP A 270 -11.04 16.47 5.55
C ASP A 270 -10.43 15.61 6.67
N LYS A 271 -10.60 14.32 6.60
CA LYS A 271 -10.03 13.35 7.54
C LYS A 271 -9.22 12.30 6.81
N VAL A 272 -8.16 11.84 7.41
CA VAL A 272 -7.38 10.68 6.95
C VAL A 272 -7.79 9.48 7.79
N TYR A 273 -8.47 8.53 7.16
CA TYR A 273 -8.71 7.21 7.75
C TYR A 273 -7.45 6.40 7.62
N TYR A 274 -7.01 5.84 8.72
CA TYR A 274 -5.71 5.21 8.83
C TYR A 274 -5.83 3.87 9.54
N PHE A 275 -5.48 2.80 8.86
CA PHE A 275 -5.51 1.45 9.38
C PHE A 275 -4.09 0.88 9.43
N VAL A 276 -3.69 0.33 10.58
CA VAL A 276 -2.37 -0.24 10.77
C VAL A 276 -2.49 -1.72 11.09
N ARG A 277 -1.81 -2.52 10.31
CA ARG A 277 -1.63 -3.94 10.54
C ARG A 277 -0.86 -4.18 11.83
N GLN A 278 -1.27 -5.20 12.60
CA GLN A 278 -0.57 -5.71 13.76
C GLN A 278 -0.16 -7.16 13.50
N GLN A 279 0.95 -7.57 14.08
CA GLN A 279 1.44 -8.95 14.04
C GLN A 279 1.75 -9.50 15.43
N ASP A 280 1.16 -8.94 16.45
CA ASP A 280 1.25 -9.45 17.80
C ASP A 280 0.40 -10.74 17.98
N GLU A 281 0.43 -11.28 19.19
CA GLU A 281 -0.36 -12.47 19.53
C GLU A 281 -1.88 -12.24 19.44
N ASN A 282 -2.32 -11.00 19.60
CA ASN A 282 -3.72 -10.59 19.54
C ASN A 282 -4.25 -10.46 18.11
N LYS A 283 -3.36 -10.34 17.11
CA LYS A 283 -3.70 -10.27 15.69
C LYS A 283 -4.72 -9.19 15.32
N CYS A 284 -4.77 -8.11 16.06
CA CYS A 284 -5.66 -7.00 15.80
C CYS A 284 -4.99 -5.94 14.93
N GLY A 285 -5.72 -5.37 13.98
CA GLY A 285 -5.35 -4.11 13.35
C GLY A 285 -5.97 -2.93 14.07
N PHE A 286 -5.42 -1.75 13.91
CA PHE A 286 -5.94 -0.53 14.50
C PHE A 286 -6.45 0.42 13.42
N LEU A 287 -7.73 0.76 13.50
CA LEU A 287 -8.34 1.82 12.69
C LEU A 287 -8.43 3.09 13.53
N THR A 288 -7.93 4.18 13.00
CA THR A 288 -8.02 5.52 13.59
C THR A 288 -8.25 6.59 12.53
N VAL A 289 -8.42 7.82 12.95
CA VAL A 289 -8.67 8.96 12.07
C VAL A 289 -7.81 10.13 12.49
N TYR A 290 -7.11 10.71 11.53
CA TYR A 290 -6.43 12.00 11.67
C TYR A 290 -7.28 13.11 11.05
N ASP A 291 -7.67 14.09 11.84
CA ASP A 291 -8.40 15.25 11.37
C ASP A 291 -7.43 16.29 10.81
N LEU A 292 -7.53 16.59 9.52
CA LEU A 292 -6.63 17.50 8.80
C LEU A 292 -6.87 18.98 9.13
N VAL A 293 -7.98 19.32 9.82
CA VAL A 293 -8.30 20.69 10.21
C VAL A 293 -7.82 20.98 11.62
N THR A 294 -8.04 20.04 12.54
CA THR A 294 -7.65 20.19 13.95
C THR A 294 -6.26 19.62 14.24
N GLU A 295 -5.69 18.88 13.28
CA GLU A 295 -4.39 18.20 13.38
C GLU A 295 -4.32 17.25 14.58
N THR A 296 -5.40 16.51 14.82
CA THR A 296 -5.52 15.60 15.96
C THR A 296 -5.91 14.18 15.55
N TRP A 297 -5.39 13.19 16.25
CA TRP A 297 -5.75 11.80 16.13
C TRP A 297 -6.94 11.45 17.01
N LYS A 298 -7.86 10.64 16.50
CA LYS A 298 -8.90 10.01 17.31
C LYS A 298 -8.38 8.75 17.99
N THR A 299 -9.01 8.38 19.10
CA THR A 299 -8.78 7.09 19.77
C THR A 299 -9.03 5.96 18.78
N PRO A 300 -8.11 5.00 18.63
CA PRO A 300 -8.26 3.91 17.69
C PRO A 300 -9.32 2.91 18.13
N VAL A 301 -9.80 2.14 17.15
CA VAL A 301 -10.60 0.95 17.38
C VAL A 301 -9.86 -0.28 16.86
N GLU A 302 -10.00 -1.41 17.54
CA GLU A 302 -9.43 -2.67 17.09
C GLU A 302 -10.33 -3.35 16.06
N ILE A 303 -9.70 -3.80 14.98
CA ILE A 303 -10.29 -4.72 14.01
C ILE A 303 -9.56 -6.05 14.16
N TYR A 304 -10.32 -7.07 14.56
CA TYR A 304 -9.76 -8.39 14.83
C TYR A 304 -9.13 -9.01 13.59
N ASP A 305 -8.03 -9.68 13.82
CA ASP A 305 -7.26 -10.49 12.87
C ASP A 305 -6.95 -9.79 11.53
N CYS A 306 -5.94 -8.94 11.57
CA CYS A 306 -5.40 -8.32 10.37
C CYS A 306 -3.94 -8.73 10.17
N GLN A 307 -3.72 -9.79 9.44
CA GLN A 307 -2.40 -10.37 9.20
C GLN A 307 -1.79 -9.98 7.86
N SER A 308 -2.47 -9.17 7.07
CA SER A 308 -2.06 -8.82 5.72
C SER A 308 -2.24 -7.33 5.47
N ARG A 309 -1.63 -6.83 4.41
CA ARG A 309 -1.87 -5.47 3.91
C ARG A 309 -3.35 -5.32 3.58
N SER A 310 -3.93 -4.21 3.99
CA SER A 310 -5.34 -3.89 3.79
C SER A 310 -5.47 -2.73 2.81
N ASP A 311 -6.68 -2.48 2.32
CA ASP A 311 -6.94 -1.41 1.38
C ASP A 311 -8.28 -0.74 1.61
N PHE A 312 -8.37 0.58 1.37
CA PHE A 312 -9.60 1.34 1.41
C PHE A 312 -10.15 1.60 0.02
N ILE A 313 -11.46 1.67 -0.08
CA ILE A 313 -12.17 2.18 -1.26
C ILE A 313 -13.38 3.02 -0.83
N GLU A 314 -13.55 4.19 -1.43
CA GLU A 314 -14.82 4.90 -1.39
C GLU A 314 -15.72 4.36 -2.51
N TYR A 315 -16.93 3.97 -2.16
CA TYR A 315 -17.90 3.44 -3.11
C TYR A 315 -19.31 3.95 -2.77
N LYS A 316 -19.92 4.65 -3.73
CA LYS A 316 -21.27 5.23 -3.59
C LYS A 316 -21.46 6.07 -2.31
N GLY A 317 -20.46 6.89 -1.96
CA GLY A 317 -20.52 7.80 -0.81
C GLY A 317 -20.26 7.15 0.54
N HIS A 318 -19.76 5.92 0.57
CA HIS A 318 -19.35 5.20 1.78
C HIS A 318 -17.90 4.72 1.66
N LEU A 319 -17.22 4.66 2.80
CA LEU A 319 -15.84 4.17 2.89
C LEU A 319 -15.84 2.72 3.37
N TYR A 320 -15.09 1.87 2.68
CA TYR A 320 -14.93 0.46 2.99
C TYR A 320 -13.46 0.11 3.19
N LEU A 321 -13.18 -0.75 4.17
CA LEU A 321 -11.88 -1.35 4.39
C LEU A 321 -11.94 -2.84 4.01
N PHE A 322 -11.05 -3.25 3.11
CA PHE A 322 -10.81 -4.64 2.77
C PHE A 322 -9.60 -5.12 3.56
N HIS A 323 -9.74 -6.20 4.32
CA HIS A 323 -8.68 -6.76 5.16
C HIS A 323 -8.68 -8.29 5.11
N ALA A 324 -7.65 -8.93 5.64
CA ALA A 324 -7.54 -10.39 5.68
C ALA A 324 -7.73 -10.90 7.11
N PRO A 325 -8.94 -11.30 7.50
CA PRO A 325 -9.21 -11.90 8.81
C PRO A 325 -8.83 -13.39 8.86
N ILE A 326 -8.60 -13.92 10.05
CA ILE A 326 -8.36 -15.32 10.41
C ILE A 326 -7.01 -15.84 9.89
N ASP A 327 -6.84 -15.82 8.62
CA ASP A 327 -5.67 -16.28 7.89
C ASP A 327 -5.56 -15.51 6.56
N ARG A 328 -4.75 -15.98 5.65
CA ARG A 328 -4.66 -15.39 4.32
C ARG A 328 -5.48 -16.15 3.26
N GLU A 329 -6.50 -16.85 3.71
CA GLU A 329 -7.53 -17.50 2.87
C GLU A 329 -8.88 -16.78 2.97
N HIS A 330 -9.00 -15.78 3.85
CA HIS A 330 -10.22 -15.02 4.03
C HIS A 330 -10.01 -13.56 3.62
N ILE A 331 -11.11 -12.92 3.23
CA ILE A 331 -11.21 -11.48 3.06
C ILE A 331 -12.41 -10.96 3.85
N GLY A 332 -12.20 -9.89 4.62
CA GLY A 332 -13.26 -9.16 5.31
C GLY A 332 -13.47 -7.80 4.68
N ILE A 333 -14.73 -7.36 4.63
CA ILE A 333 -15.08 -6.01 4.24
C ILE A 333 -15.79 -5.33 5.40
N VAL A 334 -15.23 -4.21 5.83
CA VAL A 334 -15.79 -3.36 6.89
C VAL A 334 -16.32 -2.09 6.25
N ARG A 335 -17.57 -1.76 6.49
CA ARG A 335 -18.12 -0.43 6.22
C ARG A 335 -17.74 0.49 7.36
N ILE A 336 -17.01 1.54 7.03
CA ILE A 336 -16.56 2.52 8.03
C ILE A 336 -17.69 3.49 8.33
N ASP A 337 -18.08 3.63 9.60
CA ASP A 337 -18.90 4.73 10.03
C ASP A 337 -18.04 6.00 10.15
N THR A 338 -18.22 6.94 9.23
CA THR A 338 -17.38 8.14 9.12
C THR A 338 -17.65 9.20 10.18
N GLU A 339 -18.77 9.10 10.89
CA GLU A 339 -19.09 9.96 12.04
C GLU A 339 -18.51 9.38 13.34
N ASP A 340 -18.61 8.05 13.50
CA ASP A 340 -18.17 7.34 14.70
C ASP A 340 -17.60 5.98 14.33
N ILE A 341 -16.26 5.89 14.22
CA ILE A 341 -15.57 4.66 13.79
C ILE A 341 -15.85 3.45 14.70
N THR A 342 -16.34 3.67 15.95
CA THR A 342 -16.75 2.58 16.86
C THR A 342 -18.01 1.86 16.41
N LYS A 343 -18.76 2.45 15.47
CA LYS A 343 -19.97 1.89 14.88
C LYS A 343 -19.77 1.28 13.50
N SER A 344 -18.50 1.18 13.07
CA SER A 344 -18.17 0.50 11.83
C SER A 344 -18.62 -0.98 11.90
N GLU A 345 -19.05 -1.53 10.79
CA GLU A 345 -19.67 -2.86 10.75
C GLU A 345 -19.04 -3.78 9.71
N VAL A 346 -18.99 -5.07 10.00
CA VAL A 346 -18.60 -6.10 9.04
C VAL A 346 -19.72 -6.29 8.03
N VAL A 347 -19.47 -5.96 6.77
CA VAL A 347 -20.43 -6.17 5.68
C VAL A 347 -20.45 -7.63 5.27
N LEU A 348 -19.26 -8.22 5.11
CA LEU A 348 -19.10 -9.63 4.79
C LEU A 348 -17.73 -10.14 5.26
N GLN A 349 -17.66 -11.47 5.43
CA GLN A 349 -16.42 -12.22 5.61
C GLN A 349 -16.45 -13.43 4.72
N ALA A 350 -15.59 -13.46 3.71
CA ALA A 350 -15.53 -14.47 2.68
C ALA A 350 -14.37 -15.42 2.92
N LYS A 351 -14.63 -16.74 2.87
CA LYS A 351 -13.57 -17.72 2.68
C LYS A 351 -13.33 -17.89 1.20
N MET A 352 -12.14 -17.47 0.76
CA MET A 352 -11.74 -17.60 -0.64
C MET A 352 -11.45 -19.06 -1.00
N GLN A 353 -11.65 -19.44 -2.25
CA GLN A 353 -11.31 -20.79 -2.73
C GLN A 353 -9.79 -21.01 -2.76
N SER A 354 -9.03 -19.93 -2.82
CA SER A 354 -7.57 -19.92 -2.77
C SER A 354 -7.11 -18.84 -1.79
N SER A 355 -5.82 -18.83 -1.45
CA SER A 355 -5.26 -17.77 -0.62
C SER A 355 -5.48 -16.39 -1.24
N CYS A 356 -5.70 -15.39 -0.39
CA CYS A 356 -5.89 -14.00 -0.78
C CYS A 356 -4.92 -13.12 0.03
N PHE A 357 -3.79 -12.74 -0.60
CA PHE A 357 -2.80 -11.87 0.01
C PHE A 357 -2.90 -10.49 -0.59
N TYR A 358 -2.87 -9.45 0.23
CA TYR A 358 -2.71 -8.07 -0.19
C TYR A 358 -3.74 -7.62 -1.22
N PRO A 359 -5.04 -7.66 -0.88
CA PRO A 359 -6.09 -7.19 -1.77
C PRO A 359 -5.88 -5.70 -2.06
N TYR A 360 -5.97 -5.34 -3.33
CA TYR A 360 -5.94 -3.96 -3.79
C TYR A 360 -7.15 -3.70 -4.66
N ILE A 361 -7.99 -2.72 -4.30
CA ILE A 361 -9.29 -2.47 -4.90
C ILE A 361 -9.28 -1.14 -5.65
N GLN A 362 -9.77 -1.16 -6.88
CA GLN A 362 -9.93 0.04 -7.71
C GLN A 362 -11.18 -0.04 -8.58
N TYR A 363 -11.63 1.12 -9.03
CA TYR A 363 -12.58 1.18 -10.13
C TYR A 363 -11.95 0.59 -11.40
N TYR A 364 -12.72 -0.22 -12.09
CA TYR A 364 -12.30 -0.91 -13.31
C TYR A 364 -13.15 -0.45 -14.51
N ARG A 365 -14.03 -1.28 -15.04
CA ARG A 365 -14.88 -0.93 -16.17
C ARG A 365 -16.26 -0.47 -15.71
N ASN A 366 -16.87 0.46 -16.45
CA ASN A 366 -18.27 0.88 -16.26
C ASN A 366 -18.63 1.30 -14.82
N GLY A 367 -17.64 1.73 -14.02
CA GLY A 367 -17.83 2.08 -12.61
C GLY A 367 -17.96 0.89 -11.67
N GLU A 368 -17.73 -0.32 -12.14
CA GLU A 368 -17.59 -1.52 -11.31
C GLU A 368 -16.20 -1.56 -10.67
N LEU A 369 -16.06 -2.36 -9.64
CA LEU A 369 -14.80 -2.55 -8.93
C LEU A 369 -14.06 -3.79 -9.43
N ALA A 370 -12.74 -3.75 -9.35
CA ALA A 370 -11.93 -4.95 -9.42
C ALA A 370 -10.98 -5.01 -8.23
N MET A 371 -10.56 -6.22 -7.91
CA MET A 371 -9.56 -6.51 -6.92
C MET A 371 -8.38 -7.22 -7.56
N SER A 372 -7.17 -6.70 -7.36
CA SER A 372 -5.97 -7.50 -7.59
C SER A 372 -5.47 -8.07 -6.26
N TYR A 373 -5.03 -9.31 -6.28
CA TYR A 373 -4.52 -10.00 -5.10
C TYR A 373 -3.56 -11.11 -5.48
N THR A 374 -2.78 -11.54 -4.52
CA THR A 374 -1.83 -12.64 -4.70
C THR A 374 -2.46 -13.96 -4.25
N VAL A 375 -2.36 -14.98 -5.09
CA VAL A 375 -2.76 -16.36 -4.79
C VAL A 375 -1.51 -17.20 -4.58
N ALA A 376 -1.39 -17.87 -3.43
CA ALA A 376 -0.31 -18.76 -3.04
C ALA A 376 1.12 -18.15 -3.13
N ARG A 377 1.24 -16.83 -3.32
CA ARG A 377 2.48 -16.13 -3.72
C ARG A 377 3.04 -16.56 -5.08
N GLU A 378 2.21 -17.14 -5.91
CA GLU A 378 2.59 -17.63 -7.24
C GLU A 378 1.86 -16.88 -8.36
N HIS A 379 0.61 -16.45 -8.12
CA HIS A 379 -0.22 -15.79 -9.11
C HIS A 379 -0.64 -14.39 -8.69
N ILE A 380 -0.69 -13.50 -9.64
CA ILE A 380 -1.24 -12.14 -9.51
C ILE A 380 -2.60 -12.12 -10.19
N ARG A 381 -3.65 -12.32 -9.42
CA ARG A 381 -5.02 -12.40 -9.94
C ARG A 381 -5.70 -11.05 -9.96
N LEU A 382 -6.43 -10.79 -11.03
CA LEU A 382 -7.38 -9.68 -11.16
C LEU A 382 -8.78 -10.26 -11.34
N ALA A 383 -9.75 -9.80 -10.53
CA ALA A 383 -11.14 -10.20 -10.62
C ALA A 383 -12.07 -8.98 -10.47
N GLU A 384 -13.13 -8.94 -11.28
CA GLU A 384 -14.21 -7.95 -11.17
C GLU A 384 -15.28 -8.39 -10.17
N PHE A 385 -15.95 -7.43 -9.52
CA PHE A 385 -17.07 -7.69 -8.63
C PHE A 385 -17.97 -6.46 -8.48
N THR A 386 -19.20 -6.70 -8.02
CA THR A 386 -20.20 -5.67 -7.80
C THR A 386 -20.50 -5.54 -6.30
N LEU A 387 -19.79 -4.64 -5.62
CA LEU A 387 -19.91 -4.47 -4.15
C LEU A 387 -21.35 -4.18 -3.71
N SER A 388 -22.15 -3.47 -4.49
CA SER A 388 -23.55 -3.11 -4.13
C SER A 388 -24.49 -4.31 -3.97
N LYS A 389 -24.12 -5.51 -4.39
CA LYS A 389 -24.90 -6.72 -4.14
C LYS A 389 -24.90 -7.13 -2.66
N TYR A 390 -23.92 -6.67 -1.89
CA TYR A 390 -23.66 -7.09 -0.52
C TYR A 390 -23.94 -6.00 0.53
N LEU A 391 -24.28 -4.79 0.08
CA LEU A 391 -24.53 -3.63 0.95
C LEU A 391 -25.94 -3.59 1.53
#